data_ce9fe681211c435e20b72ff65fd759f8
#
_entry.id   ce9fe681211c435e20b72ff65fd759f8
#
_cell.length_a   1.000
_cell.length_b   1.000
_cell.length_c   1.000
_cell.angle_alpha   90.00
_cell.angle_beta   90.00
_cell.angle_gamma   90.00
#
_symmetry.space_group_name_H-M   'P 1'
#
loop_
_entity.id
_entity.type
_entity.pdbx_description
1 polymer ?
#
loop_
_entity_poly.entity_id
_entity_poly.type
_entity_poly.pdbx_seq_one_letter_code
_entity_poly.pdbx_strand_id
1 'polypeptide(L)'
;NRRRENDKILTKSMVNNYSKEKMIRPMRGKKYSREQILQILMICNLKNVLSIGDIKQVMTLLMAEGVQAKGMQEIFEKDRENQKELKESINVMVDRLKQNYDEEMDTMALVSLLLSFAGIAAYCRKTSEAIIDRFFIEDTKEKNTK
;
A
#
# COMPACT_ATOMS: atom_id res chain seq x y z
N ASN A 1 9.81 -5.98 -0.96
CA ASN A 1 10.22 -6.82 -2.10
C ASN A 1 11.15 -6.02 -3.00
N ARG A 2 12.40 -6.44 -3.13
CA ARG A 2 13.35 -5.89 -4.11
C ARG A 2 13.25 -6.70 -5.39
N ARG A 3 12.98 -6.06 -6.51
CA ARG A 3 13.04 -6.68 -7.83
C ARG A 3 14.47 -6.68 -8.38
N ARG A 4 15.28 -5.69 -8.00
CA ARG A 4 16.69 -5.55 -8.36
C ARG A 4 17.51 -5.24 -7.12
N GLU A 5 18.80 -5.63 -7.11
CA GLU A 5 19.70 -5.42 -5.97
C GLU A 5 19.84 -3.96 -5.54
N ASN A 6 19.70 -3.02 -6.48
CA ASN A 6 19.79 -1.57 -6.24
C ASN A 6 18.47 -0.91 -5.80
N ASP A 7 17.37 -1.63 -5.73
CA ASP A 7 16.08 -1.05 -5.30
C ASP A 7 16.11 -0.75 -3.80
N LYS A 8 16.21 0.52 -3.46
CA LYS A 8 16.14 0.98 -2.07
C LYS A 8 14.69 1.10 -1.64
N ILE A 9 14.25 0.15 -0.82
CA ILE A 9 12.89 0.16 -0.25
C ILE A 9 12.66 1.40 0.61
N LEU A 10 13.66 1.81 1.37
CA LEU A 10 13.62 2.95 2.27
C LEU A 10 14.99 3.62 2.37
N THR A 11 15.02 4.95 2.27
CA THR A 11 16.23 5.75 2.49
C THR A 11 15.99 6.77 3.60
N LYS A 12 17.06 7.28 4.21
CA LYS A 12 16.98 8.35 5.20
C LYS A 12 16.28 9.60 4.64
N SER A 13 16.53 9.94 3.39
CA SER A 13 15.89 11.07 2.70
C SER A 13 14.38 10.87 2.57
N MET A 14 13.92 9.66 2.24
CA MET A 14 12.50 9.34 2.16
C MET A 14 11.81 9.52 3.51
N VAL A 15 12.40 9.00 4.58
CA VAL A 15 11.84 9.15 5.94
C VAL A 15 11.80 10.61 6.36
N ASN A 16 12.84 11.38 6.05
CA ASN A 16 12.86 12.81 6.31
C ASN A 16 11.75 13.55 5.55
N ASN A 17 11.48 13.19 4.30
CA ASN A 17 10.38 13.77 3.52
C ASN A 17 9.02 13.42 4.13
N TYR A 18 8.79 12.16 4.53
CA TYR A 18 7.54 11.76 5.18
C TYR A 18 7.31 12.51 6.50
N SER A 19 8.38 12.77 7.26
CA SER A 19 8.31 13.57 8.48
C SER A 19 7.99 15.05 8.18
N LYS A 20 8.61 15.66 7.17
CA LYS A 20 8.33 17.03 6.73
C LYS A 20 6.88 17.19 6.26
N GLU A 21 6.37 16.20 5.54
CA GLU A 21 4.99 16.15 5.06
C GLU A 21 3.97 15.79 6.16
N LYS A 22 4.43 15.66 7.42
CA LYS A 22 3.61 15.30 8.58
C LYS A 22 2.88 13.96 8.45
N MET A 23 3.42 13.04 7.65
CA MET A 23 2.89 11.68 7.47
C MET A 23 3.36 10.74 8.58
N ILE A 24 4.36 11.16 9.36
CA ILE A 24 4.92 10.46 10.51
C ILE A 24 4.91 11.42 11.67
N ARG A 25 4.57 10.93 12.87
CA ARG A 25 4.63 11.75 14.10
C ARG A 25 6.03 12.31 14.32
N PRO A 26 6.16 13.54 14.85
CA PRO A 26 7.46 14.17 15.08
C PRO A 26 8.38 13.30 15.94
N MET A 27 9.64 13.22 15.54
CA MET A 27 10.65 12.50 16.33
C MET A 27 10.91 13.22 17.65
N ARG A 28 10.89 12.46 18.75
CA ARG A 28 11.34 12.90 20.07
C ARG A 28 12.64 12.15 20.41
N GLY A 29 13.78 12.77 20.13
CA GLY A 29 15.10 12.17 20.38
C GLY A 29 15.76 11.53 19.17
N LYS A 30 16.76 10.65 19.41
CA LYS A 30 17.61 10.07 18.35
C LYS A 30 17.12 8.74 17.78
N LYS A 31 16.09 8.13 18.38
CA LYS A 31 15.56 6.81 17.99
C LYS A 31 14.10 6.93 17.56
N TYR A 32 13.70 6.10 16.60
CA TYR A 32 12.30 5.98 16.21
C TYR A 32 11.51 5.26 17.29
N SER A 33 10.34 5.78 17.63
CA SER A 33 9.37 5.07 18.47
C SER A 33 8.75 3.90 17.71
N ARG A 34 8.14 2.95 18.45
CA ARG A 34 7.39 1.84 17.86
C ARG A 34 6.31 2.33 16.89
N GLU A 35 5.61 3.39 17.26
CA GLU A 35 4.58 4.01 16.46
C GLU A 35 5.13 4.56 15.13
N GLN A 36 6.24 5.29 15.18
CA GLN A 36 6.89 5.82 13.97
C GLN A 36 7.38 4.71 13.04
N ILE A 37 7.88 3.59 13.60
CA ILE A 37 8.27 2.43 12.80
C ILE A 37 7.06 1.84 12.08
N LEU A 38 5.93 1.68 12.76
CA LEU A 38 4.69 1.18 12.16
C LEU A 38 4.14 2.13 11.08
N GLN A 39 4.20 3.45 11.31
CA GLN A 39 3.85 4.46 10.30
C GLN A 39 4.73 4.34 9.05
N ILE A 40 6.04 4.21 9.23
CA ILE A 40 6.99 4.02 8.11
C ILE A 40 6.67 2.73 7.34
N LEU A 41 6.41 1.62 8.03
CA LEU A 41 6.04 0.34 7.39
C LEU A 41 4.75 0.47 6.60
N MET A 42 3.74 1.15 7.12
CA MET A 42 2.48 1.39 6.42
C MET A 42 2.71 2.19 5.13
N ILE A 43 3.46 3.29 5.20
CA ILE A 43 3.83 4.08 4.01
C ILE A 43 4.58 3.20 3.00
N CYS A 44 5.51 2.36 3.44
CA CYS A 44 6.27 1.46 2.56
C CYS A 44 5.39 0.42 1.85
N ASN A 45 4.33 -0.06 2.50
CA ASN A 45 3.38 -0.98 1.87
C ASN A 45 2.50 -0.26 0.82
N LEU A 46 2.03 0.94 1.14
CA LEU A 46 1.11 1.69 0.29
C LEU A 46 1.80 2.34 -0.93
N LYS A 47 3.05 2.79 -0.79
CA LYS A 47 3.76 3.58 -1.83
C LYS A 47 3.97 2.89 -3.17
N ASN A 48 3.84 1.58 -3.23
CA ASN A 48 3.97 0.81 -4.48
C ASN A 48 2.68 0.83 -5.31
N VAL A 49 1.57 1.27 -4.72
CA VAL A 49 0.24 1.23 -5.34
C VAL A 49 -0.39 2.61 -5.39
N LEU A 50 -0.26 3.39 -4.32
CA LEU A 50 -0.92 4.68 -4.13
C LEU A 50 0.01 5.87 -4.37
N SER A 51 -0.56 7.01 -4.74
CA SER A 51 0.16 8.28 -4.80
C SER A 51 0.58 8.75 -3.41
N ILE A 52 1.60 9.61 -3.34
CA ILE A 52 2.04 10.19 -2.07
C ILE A 52 0.96 11.07 -1.44
N GLY A 53 0.10 11.68 -2.26
CA GLY A 53 -1.04 12.48 -1.81
C GLY A 53 -2.08 11.62 -1.10
N ASP A 54 -2.44 10.47 -1.69
CA ASP A 54 -3.38 9.52 -1.11
C ASP A 54 -2.86 8.94 0.22
N ILE A 55 -1.58 8.55 0.24
CA ILE A 55 -0.93 8.05 1.46
C ILE A 55 -0.96 9.12 2.56
N LYS A 56 -0.72 10.39 2.21
CA LYS A 56 -0.78 11.50 3.15
C LYS A 56 -2.18 11.63 3.77
N GLN A 57 -3.24 11.49 2.99
CA GLN A 57 -4.62 11.53 3.48
C GLN A 57 -4.87 10.40 4.48
N VAL A 58 -4.50 9.16 4.13
CA VAL A 58 -4.62 8.00 5.02
C VAL A 58 -3.87 8.22 6.33
N MET A 59 -2.62 8.66 6.26
CA MET A 59 -1.80 8.88 7.46
C MET A 59 -2.33 10.03 8.32
N THR A 60 -2.86 11.08 7.69
CA THR A 60 -3.46 12.23 8.39
C THR A 60 -4.69 11.80 9.16
N LEU A 61 -5.58 11.02 8.54
CA LEU A 61 -6.78 10.51 9.20
C LEU A 61 -6.43 9.60 10.38
N LEU A 62 -5.52 8.64 10.19
CA LEU A 62 -5.07 7.75 11.27
C LEU A 62 -4.52 8.53 12.48
N MET A 63 -3.80 9.61 12.23
CA MET A 63 -3.29 10.47 13.30
C MET A 63 -4.39 11.31 13.95
N ALA A 64 -5.36 11.81 13.17
CA ALA A 64 -6.49 12.59 13.66
C ALA A 64 -7.42 11.76 14.55
N GLU A 65 -7.65 10.49 14.19
CA GLU A 65 -8.40 9.51 14.99
C GLU A 65 -7.63 9.02 16.23
N GLY A 66 -6.40 9.49 16.43
CA GLY A 66 -5.61 9.12 17.59
C GLY A 66 -5.13 7.67 17.60
N VAL A 67 -5.08 7.01 16.43
CA VAL A 67 -4.63 5.62 16.30
C VAL A 67 -3.17 5.51 16.75
N GLN A 68 -2.95 4.78 17.83
CA GLN A 68 -1.63 4.54 18.41
C GLN A 68 -1.01 3.23 17.91
N ALA A 69 0.19 2.91 18.39
CA ALA A 69 0.94 1.72 17.99
C ALA A 69 0.13 0.41 18.09
N LYS A 70 -0.72 0.26 19.10
CA LYS A 70 -1.57 -0.91 19.27
C LYS A 70 -2.59 -1.04 18.14
N GLY A 71 -3.33 0.04 17.84
CA GLY A 71 -4.30 0.03 16.73
C GLY A 71 -3.63 -0.20 15.38
N MET A 72 -2.44 0.38 15.13
CA MET A 72 -1.67 0.10 13.91
C MET A 72 -1.26 -1.37 13.81
N GLN A 73 -0.93 -2.03 14.92
CA GLN A 73 -0.64 -3.46 14.92
C GLN A 73 -1.86 -4.30 14.56
N GLU A 74 -3.02 -3.97 15.13
CA GLU A 74 -4.29 -4.64 14.82
C GLU A 74 -4.60 -4.51 13.32
N ILE A 75 -4.35 -3.34 12.70
CA ILE A 75 -4.46 -3.16 11.24
C ILE A 75 -3.53 -4.12 10.49
N PHE A 76 -2.26 -4.23 10.87
CA PHE A 76 -1.31 -5.12 10.22
C PHE A 76 -1.64 -6.61 10.43
N GLU A 77 -2.18 -6.98 11.58
CA GLU A 77 -2.64 -8.35 11.86
C GLU A 77 -3.82 -8.70 10.96
N LYS A 78 -4.79 -7.80 10.84
CA LYS A 78 -5.93 -7.99 9.96
C LYS A 78 -5.53 -8.03 8.48
N ASP A 79 -4.63 -7.13 8.05
CA ASP A 79 -4.07 -7.18 6.69
C ASP A 79 -3.41 -8.53 6.40
N ARG A 80 -2.63 -9.07 7.34
CA ARG A 80 -1.97 -10.38 7.19
C ARG A 80 -2.95 -11.53 7.03
N GLU A 81 -4.06 -11.52 7.77
CA GLU A 81 -5.14 -12.49 7.62
C GLU A 81 -5.77 -12.39 6.21
N ASN A 82 -6.15 -11.17 5.81
CA ASN A 82 -6.71 -10.92 4.48
C ASN A 82 -5.74 -11.33 3.36
N GLN A 83 -4.44 -11.03 3.50
CA GLN A 83 -3.41 -11.41 2.53
C GLN A 83 -3.28 -12.91 2.37
N LYS A 84 -3.49 -13.69 3.43
CA LYS A 84 -3.46 -15.15 3.36
C LYS A 84 -4.60 -15.68 2.48
N GLU A 85 -5.84 -15.23 2.72
CA GLU A 85 -7.00 -15.62 1.92
C GLU A 85 -6.89 -15.18 0.46
N LEU A 86 -6.46 -13.92 0.24
CA LEU A 86 -6.26 -13.37 -1.09
C LEU A 86 -5.19 -14.12 -1.88
N LYS A 87 -4.10 -14.55 -1.22
CA LYS A 87 -3.03 -15.30 -1.87
C LYS A 87 -3.53 -16.65 -2.41
N GLU A 88 -4.37 -17.35 -1.67
CA GLU A 88 -4.97 -18.61 -2.13
C GLU A 88 -5.84 -18.37 -3.37
N SER A 89 -6.70 -17.35 -3.33
CA SER A 89 -7.57 -16.98 -4.46
C SER A 89 -6.77 -16.57 -5.70
N ILE A 90 -5.70 -15.79 -5.51
CA ILE A 90 -4.82 -15.37 -6.60
C ILE A 90 -4.08 -16.57 -7.21
N ASN A 91 -3.60 -17.52 -6.40
CA ASN A 91 -2.93 -18.71 -6.92
C ASN A 91 -3.87 -19.53 -7.83
N VAL A 92 -5.12 -19.74 -7.40
CA VAL A 92 -6.13 -20.43 -8.24
C VAL A 92 -6.36 -19.69 -9.55
N MET A 93 -6.43 -18.37 -9.53
CA MET A 93 -6.58 -17.56 -10.73
C MET A 93 -5.34 -17.65 -11.65
N VAL A 94 -4.15 -17.61 -11.09
CA VAL A 94 -2.88 -17.76 -11.83
C VAL A 94 -2.83 -19.11 -12.52
N ASP A 95 -3.20 -20.18 -11.81
CA ASP A 95 -3.19 -21.52 -12.36
C ASP A 95 -4.21 -21.69 -13.51
N ARG A 96 -5.41 -21.10 -13.37
CA ARG A 96 -6.40 -21.07 -14.47
C ARG A 96 -5.88 -20.31 -15.70
N LEU A 97 -5.24 -19.16 -15.50
CA LEU A 97 -4.67 -18.41 -16.61
C LEU A 97 -3.56 -19.18 -17.31
N LYS A 98 -2.71 -19.89 -16.57
CA LYS A 98 -1.64 -20.74 -17.13
C LYS A 98 -2.21 -21.91 -17.96
N GLN A 99 -3.32 -22.51 -17.53
CA GLN A 99 -3.95 -23.61 -18.26
C GLN A 99 -4.46 -23.23 -19.66
N ASN A 100 -4.63 -21.93 -19.92
CA ASN A 100 -5.01 -21.44 -21.25
C ASN A 100 -3.84 -21.38 -22.25
N TYR A 101 -2.64 -21.74 -21.82
CA TYR A 101 -1.44 -21.69 -22.64
C TYR A 101 -0.73 -23.04 -22.63
N ASP A 102 -0.15 -23.41 -23.78
CA ASP A 102 0.65 -24.64 -23.92
C ASP A 102 1.96 -24.57 -23.10
N GLU A 103 2.59 -25.70 -22.85
CA GLU A 103 3.85 -25.80 -22.10
C GLU A 103 4.98 -24.97 -22.73
N GLU A 104 5.00 -24.85 -24.07
CA GLU A 104 5.91 -23.95 -24.80
C GLU A 104 5.21 -22.64 -25.15
N MET A 105 5.23 -21.68 -24.21
CA MET A 105 4.69 -20.35 -24.45
C MET A 105 5.60 -19.55 -25.39
N ASP A 106 5.05 -19.13 -26.52
CA ASP A 106 5.70 -18.17 -27.40
C ASP A 106 5.69 -16.73 -26.82
N THR A 107 6.37 -15.81 -27.49
CA THR A 107 6.43 -14.40 -27.04
C THR A 107 5.05 -13.75 -26.95
N MET A 108 4.12 -14.11 -27.85
CA MET A 108 2.78 -13.52 -27.86
C MET A 108 1.96 -14.01 -26.66
N ALA A 109 2.04 -15.28 -26.32
CA ALA A 109 1.41 -15.87 -25.14
C ALA A 109 1.95 -15.23 -23.84
N LEU A 110 3.27 -15.05 -23.75
CA LEU A 110 3.88 -14.40 -22.60
C LEU A 110 3.45 -12.94 -22.44
N VAL A 111 3.35 -12.18 -23.53
CA VAL A 111 2.88 -10.78 -23.50
C VAL A 111 1.40 -10.73 -23.14
N SER A 112 0.56 -11.62 -23.67
CA SER A 112 -0.86 -11.72 -23.33
C SER A 112 -1.06 -12.00 -21.83
N LEU A 113 -0.30 -12.94 -21.28
CA LEU A 113 -0.34 -13.27 -19.85
C LEU A 113 0.11 -12.07 -19.00
N LEU A 114 1.17 -11.37 -19.41
CA LEU A 114 1.64 -10.15 -18.73
C LEU A 114 0.57 -9.06 -18.72
N LEU A 115 -0.12 -8.83 -19.83
CA LEU A 115 -1.21 -7.86 -19.93
C LEU A 115 -2.38 -8.22 -19.02
N SER A 116 -2.72 -9.51 -18.89
CA SER A 116 -3.75 -9.99 -17.98
C SER A 116 -3.40 -9.64 -16.51
N PHE A 117 -2.17 -9.90 -16.07
CA PHE A 117 -1.74 -9.55 -14.72
C PHE A 117 -1.65 -8.03 -14.51
N ALA A 118 -1.22 -7.28 -15.52
CA ALA A 118 -1.21 -5.81 -15.44
C ALA A 118 -2.63 -5.24 -15.29
N GLY A 119 -3.61 -5.84 -15.98
CA GLY A 119 -5.03 -5.49 -15.86
C GLY A 119 -5.57 -5.72 -14.43
N ILE A 120 -5.25 -6.87 -13.83
CA ILE A 120 -5.63 -7.17 -12.44
C ILE A 120 -5.00 -6.17 -11.47
N ALA A 121 -3.71 -5.88 -11.62
CA ALA A 121 -3.03 -4.91 -10.77
C ALA A 121 -3.64 -3.50 -10.89
N ALA A 122 -4.01 -3.08 -12.12
CA ALA A 122 -4.68 -1.81 -12.35
C ALA A 122 -6.08 -1.77 -11.72
N TYR A 123 -6.82 -2.87 -11.74
CA TYR A 123 -8.12 -2.97 -11.06
C TYR A 123 -7.97 -2.85 -9.55
N CYS A 124 -7.05 -3.58 -8.94
CA CYS A 124 -6.77 -3.49 -7.50
C CYS A 124 -6.38 -2.07 -7.08
N ARG A 125 -5.54 -1.40 -7.88
CA ARG A 125 -5.17 -0.01 -7.65
C ARG A 125 -6.38 0.93 -7.68
N LYS A 126 -7.23 0.84 -8.71
CA LYS A 126 -8.46 1.66 -8.82
C LYS A 126 -9.40 1.42 -7.64
N THR A 127 -9.53 0.19 -7.18
CA THR A 127 -10.33 -0.13 -5.99
C THR A 127 -9.77 0.54 -4.74
N SER A 128 -8.45 0.55 -4.56
CA SER A 128 -7.79 1.23 -3.44
C SER A 128 -7.99 2.75 -3.51
N GLU A 129 -7.85 3.35 -4.69
CA GLU A 129 -8.11 4.78 -4.93
C GLU A 129 -9.58 5.14 -4.63
N ALA A 130 -10.54 4.31 -5.07
CA ALA A 130 -11.97 4.51 -4.79
C ALA A 130 -12.32 4.44 -3.29
N ILE A 131 -11.62 3.60 -2.52
CA ILE A 131 -11.76 3.57 -1.05
C ILE A 131 -11.29 4.90 -0.45
N ILE A 132 -10.17 5.43 -0.94
CA ILE A 132 -9.65 6.72 -0.46
C ILE A 132 -10.62 7.85 -0.80
N ASP A 133 -11.07 7.92 -2.04
CA ASP A 133 -11.99 8.96 -2.50
C ASP A 133 -13.30 8.95 -1.70
N ARG A 134 -13.80 7.77 -1.36
CA ARG A 134 -15.07 7.64 -0.66
C ARG A 134 -14.97 7.91 0.85
N PHE A 135 -13.91 7.46 1.50
CA PHE A 135 -13.86 7.43 2.96
C PHE A 135 -12.83 8.38 3.58
N PHE A 136 -11.88 8.91 2.78
CA PHE A 136 -10.82 9.76 3.30
C PHE A 136 -10.86 11.21 2.81
N ILE A 137 -11.64 11.51 1.74
CA ILE A 137 -11.75 12.87 1.17
C ILE A 137 -12.96 13.64 1.72
N GLU A 138 -14.07 12.99 2.08
CA GLU A 138 -15.31 13.67 2.49
C GLU A 138 -15.15 14.45 3.81
N ASP A 139 -14.33 14.00 4.75
CA ASP A 139 -14.13 14.69 6.03
C ASP A 139 -13.39 16.05 5.93
N THR A 140 -12.76 16.35 4.80
CA THR A 140 -12.04 17.63 4.63
C THR A 140 -12.96 18.78 4.19
N LYS A 141 -14.12 18.49 3.62
CA LYS A 141 -15.07 19.52 3.14
C LYS A 141 -15.96 20.07 4.26
N GLU A 142 -16.34 19.27 5.24
CA GLU A 142 -17.20 19.73 6.35
C GLU A 142 -16.45 20.57 7.40
N LYS A 143 -15.12 20.44 7.54
CA LYS A 143 -14.34 21.22 8.50
C LYS A 143 -13.96 22.63 8.03
N ASN A 144 -14.16 22.96 6.76
CA ASN A 144 -13.86 24.27 6.19
C ASN A 144 -15.09 25.19 6.03
N THR A 145 -16.25 24.79 6.55
CA THR A 145 -17.51 25.56 6.45
C THR A 145 -18.04 26.02 7.81
N LYS A 146 -17.15 26.12 8.81
CA LYS A 146 -17.50 26.76 10.10
C LYS A 146 -16.52 27.86 10.44
#